data_3964d15a322b5c514af4ac08e5d16882
#
_entry.id   3964d15a322b5c514af4ac08e5d16882
#
_cell.length_a   1.000
_cell.length_b   1.000
_cell.length_c   1.000
_cell.angle_alpha   90.00
_cell.angle_beta   90.00
_cell.angle_gamma   90.00
#
_symmetry.space_group_name_H-M   'P 1'
#
loop_
_entity.id
_entity.type
_entity.pdbx_description
1 polymer ?
#
loop_
_entity_poly.entity_id
_entity_poly.type
_entity_poly.pdbx_seq_one_letter_code
_entity_poly.pdbx_strand_id
1 'polypeptide(L)'
;MATILVGYDTETAAVGEALSLFTESPDFPSYRLALDPDTCRQALELLTEVHADVGVPATLFVCGRTFLHALDAVQAAHATGLFDVQQHTFTHTPFKDIVYTANDVTGTIAASPPAALLEELTFTSRLLREYLEVECVGLRTPFGYHRGLRDRPDLLEIVRAAGLRYVTSWGRNEENGNPTPWVQPFTYDEEGYGDILELPFQFWLDVVWFDTHGYDSGPALLDALKGAVDHIAREDLVYGACFHDWVAIASDERRVGWLRSFLRYALAQGVEVTTYTDYWRRTTGG
;
A
#
# COMPACT_ATOMS: atom_id res chain seq x y z
N MET A 1 -2.82 -14.60 -17.04
CA MET A 1 -4.13 -14.55 -16.35
C MET A 1 -4.19 -13.25 -15.57
N ALA A 2 -5.23 -12.46 -15.83
CA ALA A 2 -5.43 -11.19 -15.15
C ALA A 2 -5.43 -11.37 -13.62
N THR A 3 -4.68 -10.54 -12.92
CA THR A 3 -4.43 -10.71 -11.49
C THR A 3 -4.55 -9.39 -10.75
N ILE A 4 -5.20 -9.39 -9.61
CA ILE A 4 -5.22 -8.26 -8.67
C ILE A 4 -4.37 -8.61 -7.45
N LEU A 5 -3.43 -7.71 -7.13
CA LEU A 5 -2.64 -7.73 -5.91
C LEU A 5 -3.26 -6.69 -4.95
N VAL A 6 -3.99 -7.15 -3.95
CA VAL A 6 -4.61 -6.23 -2.98
C VAL A 6 -3.61 -5.92 -1.88
N GLY A 7 -3.30 -4.64 -1.69
CA GLY A 7 -2.40 -4.17 -0.64
C GLY A 7 -3.06 -3.09 0.21
N TYR A 8 -2.87 -3.20 1.52
CA TYR A 8 -3.30 -2.19 2.49
C TYR A 8 -2.07 -1.55 3.12
N ASP A 9 -1.95 -0.24 2.97
CA ASP A 9 -0.98 0.53 3.71
C ASP A 9 -1.53 0.69 5.13
N THR A 10 -0.88 -0.02 6.06
CA THR A 10 -1.25 -0.11 7.47
C THR A 10 -0.32 0.80 8.24
N GLU A 11 -0.71 2.06 8.31
CA GLU A 11 0.19 3.16 8.64
C GLU A 11 -0.34 4.11 9.72
N THR A 12 -1.54 3.85 10.25
CA THR A 12 -2.14 4.63 11.33
C THR A 12 -1.15 4.83 12.48
N ALA A 13 -1.06 6.05 13.01
CA ALA A 13 -0.10 6.51 14.01
C ALA A 13 1.37 6.60 13.54
N ALA A 14 1.73 6.10 12.36
CA ALA A 14 3.07 6.27 11.80
C ALA A 14 3.17 7.51 10.90
N VAL A 15 2.11 7.84 10.17
CA VAL A 15 2.06 8.98 9.22
C VAL A 15 2.04 10.37 9.89
N GLY A 16 1.87 10.44 11.21
CA GLY A 16 1.49 11.66 11.93
C GLY A 16 2.38 12.88 11.70
N GLU A 17 3.70 12.71 11.67
CA GLU A 17 4.60 13.85 11.48
C GLU A 17 4.64 14.33 10.03
N ALA A 18 4.62 13.40 9.06
CA ALA A 18 4.64 13.73 7.65
C ALA A 18 3.33 14.38 7.18
N LEU A 19 2.20 14.02 7.81
CA LEU A 19 0.88 14.51 7.45
C LEU A 19 0.30 15.55 8.43
N SER A 20 1.07 15.99 9.43
CA SER A 20 0.62 16.99 10.41
C SER A 20 0.08 18.28 9.75
N LEU A 21 0.60 18.62 8.58
CA LEU A 21 0.13 19.77 7.78
C LEU A 21 -1.28 19.56 7.20
N PHE A 22 -1.69 18.31 6.98
CA PHE A 22 -3.00 17.97 6.44
C PHE A 22 -4.03 17.69 7.55
N THR A 23 -3.60 17.23 8.72
CA THR A 23 -4.50 16.80 9.79
C THR A 23 -5.34 17.90 10.40
N GLU A 24 -4.88 19.15 10.33
CA GLU A 24 -5.62 20.33 10.77
C GLU A 24 -6.34 21.05 9.62
N SER A 25 -6.15 20.60 8.38
CA SER A 25 -6.81 21.17 7.23
C SER A 25 -8.28 20.76 7.17
N PRO A 26 -9.23 21.69 6.95
CA PRO A 26 -10.61 21.35 6.70
C PRO A 26 -10.81 20.53 5.41
N ASP A 27 -9.83 20.59 4.48
CA ASP A 27 -9.89 19.89 3.21
C ASP A 27 -9.60 18.38 3.34
N PHE A 28 -8.95 17.96 4.46
CA PHE A 28 -8.55 16.57 4.69
C PHE A 28 -8.95 16.05 6.09
N PRO A 29 -10.26 16.07 6.42
CA PRO A 29 -10.71 15.71 7.78
C PRO A 29 -10.42 14.26 8.17
N SER A 30 -10.27 13.37 7.21
CA SER A 30 -10.01 11.94 7.40
C SER A 30 -8.59 11.66 7.93
N TYR A 31 -7.63 12.52 7.67
CA TYR A 31 -6.25 12.36 8.19
C TYR A 31 -6.17 12.37 9.72
N ARG A 32 -7.19 12.90 10.42
CA ARG A 32 -7.28 12.79 11.88
C ARG A 32 -7.37 11.34 12.34
N LEU A 33 -8.03 10.49 11.57
CA LEU A 33 -8.12 9.05 11.85
C LEU A 33 -6.77 8.36 11.67
N ALA A 34 -5.93 8.84 10.75
CA ALA A 34 -4.58 8.33 10.57
C ALA A 34 -3.67 8.57 11.80
N LEU A 35 -4.04 9.49 12.70
CA LEU A 35 -3.31 9.77 13.95
C LEU A 35 -3.76 8.92 15.13
N ASP A 36 -4.97 8.37 15.08
CA ASP A 36 -5.55 7.59 16.18
C ASP A 36 -5.09 6.12 16.08
N PRO A 37 -4.28 5.63 17.04
CA PRO A 37 -3.79 4.25 17.02
C PRO A 37 -4.91 3.18 17.07
N ASP A 38 -6.09 3.52 17.58
CA ASP A 38 -7.22 2.58 17.64
C ASP A 38 -7.89 2.40 16.27
N THR A 39 -7.69 3.33 15.34
CA THR A 39 -8.21 3.22 13.97
C THR A 39 -7.65 1.99 13.26
N CYS A 40 -6.37 1.67 13.42
CA CYS A 40 -5.77 0.47 12.83
C CYS A 40 -6.46 -0.81 13.31
N ARG A 41 -6.76 -0.92 14.62
CA ARG A 41 -7.44 -2.09 15.20
C ARG A 41 -8.81 -2.30 14.57
N GLN A 42 -9.61 -1.24 14.51
CA GLN A 42 -10.96 -1.26 13.91
C GLN A 42 -10.88 -1.61 12.42
N ALA A 43 -9.90 -1.06 11.70
CA ALA A 43 -9.68 -1.34 10.29
C ALA A 43 -9.34 -2.81 10.05
N LEU A 44 -8.41 -3.38 10.81
CA LEU A 44 -8.02 -4.78 10.66
C LEU A 44 -9.15 -5.76 10.95
N GLU A 45 -9.99 -5.49 11.97
CA GLU A 45 -11.20 -6.28 12.24
C GLU A 45 -12.13 -6.25 11.02
N LEU A 46 -12.42 -5.05 10.52
CA LEU A 46 -13.29 -4.82 9.38
C LEU A 46 -12.78 -5.46 8.09
N LEU A 47 -11.50 -5.28 7.78
CA LEU A 47 -10.86 -5.89 6.59
C LEU A 47 -10.85 -7.41 6.71
N THR A 48 -10.63 -7.96 7.92
CA THR A 48 -10.70 -9.41 8.15
C THR A 48 -12.09 -9.95 7.83
N GLU A 49 -13.15 -9.27 8.26
CA GLU A 49 -14.53 -9.66 7.92
C GLU A 49 -14.77 -9.65 6.41
N VAL A 50 -14.28 -8.61 5.69
CA VAL A 50 -14.43 -8.52 4.22
C VAL A 50 -13.73 -9.67 3.53
N HIS A 51 -12.46 -9.90 3.85
CA HIS A 51 -11.65 -10.91 3.19
C HIS A 51 -12.12 -12.34 3.52
N ALA A 52 -12.56 -12.59 4.75
CA ALA A 52 -13.17 -13.87 5.13
C ALA A 52 -14.50 -14.13 4.39
N ASP A 53 -15.34 -13.10 4.24
CA ASP A 53 -16.65 -13.21 3.55
C ASP A 53 -16.49 -13.45 2.04
N VAL A 54 -15.44 -12.89 1.42
CA VAL A 54 -15.18 -13.09 -0.02
C VAL A 54 -14.29 -14.30 -0.27
N GLY A 55 -13.47 -14.71 0.69
CA GLY A 55 -12.56 -15.85 0.58
C GLY A 55 -11.31 -15.53 -0.25
N VAL A 56 -10.78 -14.30 -0.19
CA VAL A 56 -9.58 -13.89 -0.94
C VAL A 56 -8.52 -13.32 0.00
N PRO A 57 -7.21 -13.53 -0.29
CA PRO A 57 -6.13 -12.97 0.51
C PRO A 57 -5.81 -11.52 0.13
N ALA A 58 -5.00 -10.86 0.98
CA ALA A 58 -4.39 -9.56 0.73
C ALA A 58 -3.02 -9.44 1.40
N THR A 59 -2.29 -8.39 1.08
CA THR A 59 -1.03 -8.04 1.77
C THR A 59 -1.24 -6.80 2.64
N LEU A 60 -0.86 -6.88 3.89
CA LEU A 60 -0.73 -5.74 4.80
C LEU A 60 0.72 -5.23 4.70
N PHE A 61 0.90 -4.00 4.22
CA PHE A 61 2.17 -3.30 4.28
C PHE A 61 2.19 -2.46 5.54
N VAL A 62 2.87 -2.93 6.59
CA VAL A 62 2.73 -2.39 7.94
C VAL A 62 3.92 -1.51 8.30
N CYS A 63 3.64 -0.27 8.73
CA CYS A 63 4.64 0.54 9.39
C CYS A 63 5.03 -0.06 10.75
N GLY A 64 6.33 -0.09 11.07
CA GLY A 64 6.80 -0.67 12.33
C GLY A 64 6.21 0.01 13.57
N ARG A 65 6.01 1.32 13.53
CA ARG A 65 5.35 2.08 14.61
C ARG A 65 3.90 1.63 14.78
N THR A 66 3.14 1.54 13.71
CA THR A 66 1.75 1.04 13.70
C THR A 66 1.69 -0.38 14.24
N PHE A 67 2.62 -1.24 13.79
CA PHE A 67 2.75 -2.61 14.28
C PHE A 67 2.87 -2.67 15.80
N LEU A 68 3.73 -1.84 16.41
CA LEU A 68 3.89 -1.82 17.86
C LEU A 68 2.67 -1.29 18.61
N HIS A 69 1.93 -0.35 18.03
CA HIS A 69 0.69 0.17 18.62
C HIS A 69 -0.49 -0.80 18.51
N ALA A 70 -0.58 -1.56 17.43
CA ALA A 70 -1.68 -2.48 17.15
C ALA A 70 -1.23 -3.94 17.05
N LEU A 71 -0.17 -4.33 17.79
CA LEU A 71 0.47 -5.64 17.72
C LEU A 71 -0.51 -6.81 17.77
N ASP A 72 -1.41 -6.80 18.75
CA ASP A 72 -2.43 -7.84 18.95
C ASP A 72 -3.41 -7.93 17.76
N ALA A 73 -3.80 -6.81 17.17
CA ALA A 73 -4.69 -6.78 16.01
C ALA A 73 -3.99 -7.30 14.75
N VAL A 74 -2.73 -6.90 14.52
CA VAL A 74 -1.94 -7.42 13.38
C VAL A 74 -1.67 -8.93 13.55
N GLN A 75 -1.36 -9.40 14.76
CA GLN A 75 -1.21 -10.82 15.06
C GLN A 75 -2.51 -11.59 14.81
N ALA A 76 -3.65 -11.05 15.24
CA ALA A 76 -4.95 -11.67 15.00
C ALA A 76 -5.29 -11.74 13.51
N ALA A 77 -5.07 -10.66 12.75
CA ALA A 77 -5.28 -10.64 11.31
C ALA A 77 -4.37 -11.65 10.59
N HIS A 78 -3.07 -11.67 10.93
CA HIS A 78 -2.11 -12.62 10.36
C HIS A 78 -2.49 -14.07 10.67
N ALA A 79 -2.92 -14.38 11.88
CA ALA A 79 -3.32 -15.73 12.31
C ALA A 79 -4.53 -16.29 11.55
N THR A 80 -5.30 -15.46 10.85
CA THR A 80 -6.41 -15.92 9.99
C THR A 80 -5.91 -16.63 8.74
N GLY A 81 -4.65 -16.44 8.34
CA GLY A 81 -4.09 -16.93 7.08
C GLY A 81 -4.58 -16.17 5.84
N LEU A 82 -5.40 -15.12 6.01
CA LEU A 82 -5.89 -14.28 4.92
C LEU A 82 -4.91 -13.17 4.53
N PHE A 83 -4.03 -12.79 5.46
CA PHE A 83 -3.12 -11.67 5.26
C PHE A 83 -1.66 -12.10 5.27
N ASP A 84 -0.98 -11.83 4.15
CA ASP A 84 0.47 -11.74 4.09
C ASP A 84 0.89 -10.40 4.71
N VAL A 85 1.91 -10.40 5.58
CA VAL A 85 2.38 -9.19 6.25
C VAL A 85 3.77 -8.84 5.76
N GLN A 86 3.91 -7.65 5.18
CA GLN A 86 5.15 -7.10 4.66
C GLN A 86 5.35 -5.69 5.22
N GLN A 87 6.46 -5.03 4.92
CA GLN A 87 6.78 -3.75 5.57
C GLN A 87 6.44 -2.51 4.75
N HIS A 88 6.23 -1.40 5.49
CA HIS A 88 6.01 -0.04 4.99
C HIS A 88 6.93 0.98 5.67
N THR A 89 8.21 0.62 5.90
CA THR A 89 9.18 1.31 6.78
C THR A 89 8.76 1.31 8.27
N PHE A 90 9.53 1.95 9.14
CA PHE A 90 9.17 2.01 10.56
C PHE A 90 8.27 3.21 10.89
N THR A 91 8.61 4.40 10.38
CA THR A 91 7.90 5.67 10.66
C THR A 91 7.29 6.32 9.43
N HIS A 92 6.92 5.55 8.42
CA HIS A 92 6.42 6.06 7.14
C HIS A 92 7.43 6.99 6.45
N THR A 93 8.68 6.56 6.42
CA THR A 93 9.84 7.36 6.02
C THR A 93 9.95 7.48 4.50
N PRO A 94 9.99 8.70 3.90
CA PRO A 94 10.05 8.88 2.46
C PRO A 94 11.42 8.53 1.87
N PHE A 95 11.43 7.85 0.72
CA PHE A 95 12.63 7.48 -0.06
C PHE A 95 13.10 8.60 -0.98
N LYS A 96 12.18 9.40 -1.48
CA LYS A 96 12.42 10.56 -2.34
C LYS A 96 11.71 11.78 -1.77
N ASP A 97 12.12 12.96 -2.18
CA ASP A 97 11.42 14.19 -1.81
C ASP A 97 9.96 14.16 -2.28
N ILE A 98 9.06 14.54 -1.41
CA ILE A 98 7.63 14.65 -1.70
C ILE A 98 7.27 16.12 -1.74
N VAL A 99 6.87 16.59 -2.92
CA VAL A 99 6.27 17.91 -3.07
C VAL A 99 4.76 17.79 -2.88
N TYR A 100 4.21 18.60 -2.00
CA TYR A 100 2.77 18.64 -1.73
C TYR A 100 2.28 20.08 -1.79
N THR A 101 0.98 20.24 -2.09
CA THR A 101 0.28 21.52 -2.00
C THR A 101 -0.96 21.33 -1.13
N ALA A 102 -1.05 22.12 -0.07
CA ALA A 102 -2.21 22.15 0.82
C ALA A 102 -2.52 23.61 1.18
N ASN A 103 -3.78 24.02 1.13
CA ASN A 103 -4.23 25.38 1.46
C ASN A 103 -3.42 26.48 0.72
N ASP A 104 -3.18 26.30 -0.58
CA ASP A 104 -2.37 27.20 -1.44
C ASP A 104 -0.90 27.33 -1.02
N VAL A 105 -0.43 26.49 -0.10
CA VAL A 105 0.99 26.40 0.32
C VAL A 105 1.61 25.16 -0.28
N THR A 106 2.67 25.36 -1.05
CA THR A 106 3.52 24.26 -1.53
C THR A 106 4.67 24.04 -0.57
N GLY A 107 4.84 22.79 -0.13
CA GLY A 107 5.93 22.37 0.75
C GLY A 107 6.64 21.14 0.21
N THR A 108 7.74 20.78 0.86
CA THR A 108 8.50 19.57 0.54
C THR A 108 8.77 18.78 1.82
N ILE A 109 8.42 17.49 1.79
CA ILE A 109 8.89 16.51 2.78
C ILE A 109 10.18 15.92 2.19
N ALA A 110 11.29 16.17 2.84
CA ALA A 110 12.59 15.73 2.34
C ALA A 110 12.75 14.21 2.44
N ALA A 111 13.43 13.62 1.45
CA ALA A 111 13.87 12.24 1.51
C ALA A 111 14.75 11.99 2.73
N SER A 112 14.64 10.80 3.31
CA SER A 112 15.51 10.41 4.40
C SER A 112 16.89 9.99 3.90
N PRO A 113 17.95 10.22 4.73
CA PRO A 113 19.28 9.77 4.39
C PRO A 113 19.33 8.23 4.22
N PRO A 114 20.15 7.71 3.29
CA PRO A 114 20.28 6.28 3.04
C PRO A 114 20.51 5.41 4.27
N ALA A 115 21.35 5.84 5.18
CA ALA A 115 21.63 5.11 6.43
C ALA A 115 20.39 4.98 7.32
N ALA A 116 19.60 6.06 7.44
CA ALA A 116 18.35 6.03 8.21
C ALA A 116 17.31 5.11 7.56
N LEU A 117 17.21 5.11 6.22
CA LEU A 117 16.33 4.18 5.51
C LEU A 117 16.71 2.72 5.78
N LEU A 118 17.99 2.37 5.74
CA LEU A 118 18.44 1.01 6.02
C LEU A 118 18.09 0.58 7.45
N GLU A 119 18.25 1.48 8.44
CA GLU A 119 17.85 1.22 9.82
C GLU A 119 16.33 0.99 9.94
N GLU A 120 15.51 1.84 9.33
CA GLU A 120 14.05 1.72 9.28
C GLU A 120 13.62 0.35 8.73
N LEU A 121 14.18 -0.06 7.58
CA LEU A 121 13.85 -1.31 6.92
C LEU A 121 14.32 -2.53 7.73
N THR A 122 15.55 -2.50 8.23
CA THR A 122 16.12 -3.61 9.00
C THR A 122 15.37 -3.80 10.32
N PHE A 123 15.03 -2.70 11.00
CA PHE A 123 14.32 -2.77 12.26
C PHE A 123 12.90 -3.31 12.08
N THR A 124 12.17 -2.82 11.08
CA THR A 124 10.80 -3.29 10.78
C THR A 124 10.80 -4.78 10.40
N SER A 125 11.69 -5.23 9.51
CA SER A 125 11.81 -6.65 9.15
C SER A 125 12.11 -7.53 10.37
N ARG A 126 12.96 -7.04 11.30
CA ARG A 126 13.25 -7.75 12.54
C ARG A 126 12.03 -7.88 13.44
N LEU A 127 11.23 -6.82 13.59
CA LEU A 127 10.00 -6.86 14.38
C LEU A 127 9.01 -7.88 13.80
N LEU A 128 8.78 -7.85 12.49
CA LEU A 128 7.87 -8.81 11.85
C LEU A 128 8.33 -10.26 12.04
N ARG A 129 9.64 -10.52 11.94
CA ARG A 129 10.21 -11.85 12.20
C ARG A 129 10.06 -12.28 13.66
N GLU A 130 10.32 -11.37 14.60
CA GLU A 130 10.33 -11.67 16.03
C GLU A 130 8.92 -11.95 16.58
N TYR A 131 7.92 -11.23 16.11
CA TYR A 131 6.57 -11.28 16.66
C TYR A 131 5.55 -12.06 15.81
N LEU A 132 5.80 -12.24 14.50
CA LEU A 132 4.91 -12.95 13.59
C LEU A 132 5.56 -14.17 12.92
N GLU A 133 6.88 -14.38 13.12
CA GLU A 133 7.66 -15.42 12.42
C GLU A 133 7.65 -15.25 10.88
N VAL A 134 7.39 -14.02 10.41
CA VAL A 134 7.33 -13.68 8.98
C VAL A 134 8.71 -13.34 8.46
N GLU A 135 9.11 -13.98 7.36
CA GLU A 135 10.23 -13.51 6.55
C GLU A 135 9.76 -12.33 5.66
N CYS A 136 10.18 -11.13 6.03
CA CYS A 136 9.84 -9.95 5.26
C CYS A 136 10.71 -9.87 4.00
N VAL A 137 10.10 -10.04 2.84
CA VAL A 137 10.75 -9.99 1.53
C VAL A 137 10.25 -8.84 0.66
N GLY A 138 9.19 -8.19 1.07
CA GLY A 138 8.51 -7.12 0.36
C GLY A 138 8.51 -5.79 1.08
N LEU A 139 8.53 -4.73 0.29
CA LEU A 139 8.44 -3.35 0.75
C LEU A 139 7.43 -2.59 -0.09
N ARG A 140 6.48 -1.91 0.54
CA ARG A 140 5.85 -0.76 -0.08
C ARG A 140 6.53 0.51 0.40
N THR A 141 6.98 1.36 -0.55
CA THR A 141 7.55 2.64 -0.16
C THR A 141 6.44 3.62 0.22
N PRO A 142 6.59 4.39 1.31
CA PRO A 142 5.69 5.48 1.62
C PRO A 142 5.49 6.44 0.43
N PHE A 143 4.27 6.93 0.24
CA PHE A 143 3.82 7.87 -0.80
C PHE A 143 3.74 7.32 -2.23
N GLY A 144 4.60 6.40 -2.64
CA GLY A 144 4.78 6.03 -4.04
C GLY A 144 5.35 7.16 -4.91
N TYR A 145 5.96 6.79 -6.04
CA TYR A 145 6.70 7.74 -6.89
C TYR A 145 6.40 7.50 -8.37
N HIS A 146 6.50 8.54 -9.19
CA HIS A 146 6.59 8.35 -10.63
C HIS A 146 7.88 7.59 -10.97
N ARG A 147 7.78 6.54 -11.79
CA ARG A 147 8.86 5.62 -12.18
C ARG A 147 9.49 4.81 -11.04
N GLY A 148 8.82 4.74 -9.87
CA GLY A 148 9.33 3.96 -8.74
C GLY A 148 10.73 4.37 -8.30
N LEU A 149 11.66 3.41 -8.22
CA LEU A 149 13.07 3.64 -7.85
C LEU A 149 14.05 3.64 -9.06
N ARG A 150 13.56 3.69 -10.31
CA ARG A 150 14.40 3.58 -11.53
C ARG A 150 15.54 4.58 -11.59
N ASP A 151 15.42 5.77 -11.06
CA ASP A 151 16.44 6.82 -11.09
C ASP A 151 17.34 6.83 -9.84
N ARG A 152 17.20 5.83 -8.96
CA ARG A 152 17.86 5.78 -7.65
C ARG A 152 18.45 4.41 -7.34
N PRO A 153 19.55 4.02 -8.05
CA PRO A 153 20.25 2.75 -7.76
C PRO A 153 20.81 2.68 -6.35
N ASP A 154 21.11 3.82 -5.72
CA ASP A 154 21.49 3.91 -4.31
C ASP A 154 20.39 3.43 -3.36
N LEU A 155 19.11 3.69 -3.67
CA LEU A 155 17.97 3.20 -2.90
C LEU A 155 17.70 1.71 -3.15
N LEU A 156 17.92 1.23 -4.37
CA LEU A 156 17.85 -0.20 -4.69
C LEU A 156 18.92 -1.01 -3.93
N GLU A 157 20.13 -0.46 -3.77
CA GLU A 157 21.16 -1.07 -2.92
C GLU A 157 20.71 -1.20 -1.47
N ILE A 158 20.03 -0.19 -0.92
CA ILE A 158 19.47 -0.23 0.45
C ILE A 158 18.40 -1.31 0.57
N VAL A 159 17.48 -1.39 -0.41
CA VAL A 159 16.43 -2.41 -0.46
C VAL A 159 17.06 -3.81 -0.46
N ARG A 160 18.08 -4.04 -1.30
CA ARG A 160 18.80 -5.30 -1.38
C ARG A 160 19.56 -5.62 -0.08
N ALA A 161 20.25 -4.62 0.51
CA ALA A 161 20.99 -4.75 1.76
C ALA A 161 20.07 -5.08 2.95
N ALA A 162 18.82 -4.58 2.94
CA ALA A 162 17.80 -4.93 3.93
C ALA A 162 17.22 -6.35 3.74
N GLY A 163 17.64 -7.08 2.70
CA GLY A 163 17.16 -8.43 2.42
C GLY A 163 15.87 -8.53 1.63
N LEU A 164 15.37 -7.39 1.15
CA LEU A 164 14.10 -7.32 0.41
C LEU A 164 14.29 -7.75 -1.05
N ARG A 165 13.26 -8.32 -1.65
CA ARG A 165 13.28 -8.93 -2.98
C ARG A 165 12.26 -8.33 -3.94
N TYR A 166 11.22 -7.71 -3.43
CA TYR A 166 10.33 -6.91 -4.24
C TYR A 166 10.00 -5.59 -3.57
N VAL A 167 9.72 -4.61 -4.38
CA VAL A 167 9.21 -3.30 -3.95
C VAL A 167 7.91 -2.98 -4.67
N THR A 168 7.09 -2.17 -4.05
CA THR A 168 5.92 -1.56 -4.65
C THR A 168 6.06 -0.05 -4.44
N SER A 169 6.65 0.63 -5.43
CA SER A 169 7.10 2.01 -5.35
C SER A 169 6.57 2.91 -6.46
N TRP A 170 6.20 2.35 -7.61
CA TRP A 170 5.58 3.11 -8.69
C TRP A 170 4.07 3.25 -8.45
N GLY A 171 3.66 4.39 -7.90
CA GLY A 171 2.29 4.69 -7.52
C GLY A 171 1.82 6.10 -7.92
N ARG A 172 2.56 6.77 -8.83
CA ARG A 172 2.23 8.12 -9.31
C ARG A 172 2.39 8.23 -10.82
N ASN A 173 1.62 9.16 -11.43
CA ASN A 173 1.80 9.57 -12.83
C ASN A 173 2.91 10.63 -12.96
N GLU A 174 3.11 11.17 -14.17
CA GLU A 174 4.14 12.17 -14.44
C GLU A 174 3.95 13.48 -13.67
N GLU A 175 2.72 13.83 -13.34
CA GLU A 175 2.36 15.02 -12.57
C GLU A 175 2.40 14.76 -11.04
N ASN A 176 2.94 13.62 -10.62
CA ASN A 176 2.98 13.18 -9.22
C ASN A 176 1.59 12.92 -8.58
N GLY A 177 0.59 12.69 -9.42
CA GLY A 177 -0.80 12.47 -9.04
C GLY A 177 -1.32 11.06 -9.36
N ASN A 178 -2.63 10.93 -9.34
CA ASN A 178 -3.40 9.77 -9.81
C ASN A 178 -4.38 10.21 -10.92
N PRO A 179 -4.87 9.30 -11.77
CA PRO A 179 -4.59 7.87 -11.75
C PRO A 179 -3.17 7.53 -12.20
N THR A 180 -2.59 6.49 -11.58
CA THR A 180 -1.30 5.93 -11.98
C THR A 180 -1.48 5.09 -13.25
N PRO A 181 -0.56 5.15 -14.24
CA PRO A 181 -0.65 4.34 -15.45
C PRO A 181 -0.55 2.83 -15.19
N TRP A 182 -1.02 2.03 -16.15
CA TRP A 182 -1.02 0.56 -16.09
C TRP A 182 0.37 -0.04 -16.36
N VAL A 183 1.36 0.35 -15.57
CA VAL A 183 2.72 -0.19 -15.65
C VAL A 183 2.73 -1.60 -15.12
N GLN A 184 3.20 -2.55 -15.93
CA GLN A 184 3.24 -3.95 -15.53
C GLN A 184 4.49 -4.25 -14.66
N PRO A 185 4.48 -5.32 -13.86
CA PRO A 185 5.63 -5.75 -13.08
C PRO A 185 6.90 -5.85 -13.91
N PHE A 186 8.03 -5.42 -13.37
CA PHE A 186 9.33 -5.46 -14.02
C PHE A 186 10.46 -5.60 -13.00
N THR A 187 11.61 -6.09 -13.43
CA THR A 187 12.85 -6.10 -12.65
C THR A 187 13.69 -4.86 -12.93
N TYR A 188 14.52 -4.45 -11.99
CA TYR A 188 15.42 -3.31 -12.12
C TYR A 188 16.74 -3.69 -12.82
N ASP A 189 16.64 -4.44 -13.94
CA ASP A 189 17.82 -4.90 -14.71
C ASP A 189 18.65 -3.75 -15.26
N GLU A 190 18.00 -2.70 -15.76
CA GLU A 190 18.67 -1.53 -16.33
C GLU A 190 19.49 -0.76 -15.28
N GLU A 191 19.07 -0.82 -14.04
CA GLU A 191 19.74 -0.21 -12.89
C GLU A 191 20.78 -1.16 -12.24
N GLY A 192 20.87 -2.42 -12.71
CA GLY A 192 21.80 -3.44 -12.20
C GLY A 192 21.26 -4.24 -11.00
N TYR A 193 19.95 -4.24 -10.78
CA TYR A 193 19.26 -4.91 -9.67
C TYR A 193 18.17 -5.85 -10.17
N GLY A 194 18.49 -6.74 -11.11
CA GLY A 194 17.55 -7.71 -11.68
C GLY A 194 17.01 -8.73 -10.69
N ASP A 195 17.54 -8.77 -9.48
CA ASP A 195 17.06 -9.57 -8.35
C ASP A 195 15.96 -8.85 -7.52
N ILE A 196 15.62 -7.61 -7.87
CA ILE A 196 14.53 -6.85 -7.24
C ILE A 196 13.39 -6.69 -8.25
N LEU A 197 12.20 -7.16 -7.89
CA LEU A 197 10.97 -7.01 -8.68
C LEU A 197 10.22 -5.76 -8.25
N GLU A 198 9.87 -4.88 -9.17
CA GLU A 198 8.87 -3.82 -8.95
C GLU A 198 7.48 -4.39 -9.21
N LEU A 199 6.59 -4.21 -8.24
CA LEU A 199 5.16 -4.50 -8.33
C LEU A 199 4.38 -3.19 -8.19
N PRO A 200 4.15 -2.44 -9.28
CA PRO A 200 3.50 -1.13 -9.22
C PRO A 200 2.12 -1.21 -8.60
N PHE A 201 1.69 -0.11 -7.95
CA PHE A 201 0.29 0.08 -7.64
C PHE A 201 -0.29 1.14 -8.56
N GLN A 202 -1.34 0.74 -9.27
CA GLN A 202 -1.85 1.49 -10.40
C GLN A 202 -3.22 2.08 -10.13
N PHE A 203 -3.72 2.90 -11.07
CA PHE A 203 -5.01 3.49 -11.07
C PHE A 203 -5.19 4.50 -9.92
N TRP A 204 -6.21 4.38 -9.10
CA TRP A 204 -6.49 5.29 -8.00
C TRP A 204 -6.12 4.66 -6.65
N LEU A 205 -5.43 5.46 -5.82
CA LEU A 205 -5.39 5.21 -4.38
C LEU A 205 -6.71 5.69 -3.80
N ASP A 206 -7.22 4.96 -2.82
CA ASP A 206 -8.47 5.33 -2.14
C ASP A 206 -8.39 6.71 -1.50
N VAL A 207 -7.31 7.04 -0.81
CA VAL A 207 -7.08 8.35 -0.19
C VAL A 207 -7.15 9.47 -1.22
N VAL A 208 -6.46 9.32 -2.36
CA VAL A 208 -6.45 10.36 -3.41
C VAL A 208 -7.81 10.46 -4.09
N TRP A 209 -8.51 9.33 -4.26
CA TRP A 209 -9.87 9.35 -4.77
C TRP A 209 -10.80 10.16 -3.87
N PHE A 210 -10.85 9.82 -2.58
CA PHE A 210 -11.76 10.48 -1.64
C PHE A 210 -11.42 11.94 -1.39
N ASP A 211 -10.13 12.31 -1.37
CA ASP A 211 -9.70 13.71 -1.27
C ASP A 211 -10.10 14.52 -2.52
N THR A 212 -10.13 13.87 -3.69
CA THR A 212 -10.50 14.53 -4.95
C THR A 212 -12.01 14.61 -5.15
N HIS A 213 -12.77 13.58 -4.77
CA HIS A 213 -14.18 13.41 -5.12
C HIS A 213 -15.14 13.50 -3.92
N GLY A 214 -14.59 13.62 -2.69
CA GLY A 214 -15.36 13.64 -1.45
C GLY A 214 -15.61 12.26 -0.86
N TYR A 215 -15.81 12.22 0.45
CA TYR A 215 -15.93 10.95 1.22
C TYR A 215 -17.28 10.24 1.06
N ASP A 216 -18.24 10.82 0.36
CA ASP A 216 -19.51 10.22 -0.06
C ASP A 216 -19.45 9.56 -1.45
N SER A 217 -18.30 9.63 -2.13
CA SER A 217 -18.08 9.11 -3.48
C SER A 217 -17.82 7.60 -3.58
N GLY A 218 -18.00 6.82 -2.50
CA GLY A 218 -17.78 5.37 -2.49
C GLY A 218 -18.45 4.60 -3.63
N PRO A 219 -19.72 4.87 -3.99
CA PRO A 219 -20.35 4.24 -5.16
C PRO A 219 -19.64 4.53 -6.47
N ALA A 220 -19.16 5.77 -6.68
CA ALA A 220 -18.40 6.14 -7.88
C ALA A 220 -17.02 5.50 -7.91
N LEU A 221 -16.35 5.36 -6.75
CA LEU A 221 -15.11 4.57 -6.65
C LEU A 221 -15.35 3.12 -7.06
N LEU A 222 -16.42 2.50 -6.57
CA LEU A 222 -16.76 1.12 -6.95
C LEU A 222 -16.96 0.97 -8.46
N ASP A 223 -17.65 1.90 -9.09
CA ASP A 223 -17.85 1.85 -10.55
C ASP A 223 -16.53 2.04 -11.32
N ALA A 224 -15.65 2.93 -10.84
CA ALA A 224 -14.31 3.10 -11.40
C ALA A 224 -13.47 1.82 -11.23
N LEU A 225 -13.49 1.19 -10.05
CA LEU A 225 -12.78 -0.07 -9.77
C LEU A 225 -13.30 -1.24 -10.61
N LYS A 226 -14.63 -1.33 -10.87
CA LYS A 226 -15.18 -2.31 -11.80
C LYS A 226 -14.67 -2.10 -13.23
N GLY A 227 -14.61 -0.85 -13.69
CA GLY A 227 -14.01 -0.51 -14.97
C GLY A 227 -12.52 -0.90 -15.05
N ALA A 228 -11.78 -0.77 -13.96
CA ALA A 228 -10.40 -1.26 -13.87
C ALA A 228 -10.33 -2.79 -13.97
N VAL A 229 -11.22 -3.51 -13.29
CA VAL A 229 -11.32 -4.99 -13.42
C VAL A 229 -11.60 -5.41 -14.86
N ASP A 230 -12.57 -4.77 -15.53
CA ASP A 230 -12.90 -5.08 -16.93
C ASP A 230 -11.71 -4.81 -17.86
N HIS A 231 -10.97 -3.74 -17.59
CA HIS A 231 -9.77 -3.41 -18.35
C HIS A 231 -8.69 -4.48 -18.20
N ILE A 232 -8.31 -4.83 -16.97
CA ILE A 232 -7.26 -5.83 -16.75
C ILE A 232 -7.67 -7.23 -17.22
N ALA A 233 -8.94 -7.59 -17.08
CA ALA A 233 -9.45 -8.86 -17.59
C ALA A 233 -9.35 -8.97 -19.12
N ARG A 234 -9.60 -7.87 -19.84
CA ARG A 234 -9.51 -7.81 -21.30
C ARG A 234 -8.08 -7.84 -21.80
N GLU A 235 -7.18 -7.14 -21.12
CA GLU A 235 -5.79 -6.93 -21.55
C GLU A 235 -4.81 -7.94 -20.92
N ASP A 236 -5.29 -8.84 -20.05
CA ASP A 236 -4.51 -9.84 -19.30
C ASP A 236 -3.39 -9.20 -18.43
N LEU A 237 -3.75 -8.17 -17.65
CA LEU A 237 -2.82 -7.36 -16.88
C LEU A 237 -2.78 -7.74 -15.39
N VAL A 238 -1.73 -7.29 -14.72
CA VAL A 238 -1.60 -7.27 -13.27
C VAL A 238 -2.00 -5.88 -12.75
N TYR A 239 -2.86 -5.85 -11.74
CA TYR A 239 -3.30 -4.65 -11.05
C TYR A 239 -2.89 -4.69 -9.59
N GLY A 240 -1.95 -3.84 -9.17
CA GLY A 240 -1.68 -3.56 -7.77
C GLY A 240 -2.68 -2.55 -7.23
N ALA A 241 -3.66 -3.01 -6.47
CA ALA A 241 -4.61 -2.14 -5.79
C ALA A 241 -4.03 -1.67 -4.45
N CYS A 242 -4.09 -0.37 -4.18
CA CYS A 242 -3.58 0.23 -2.96
C CYS A 242 -4.70 0.91 -2.18
N PHE A 243 -4.91 0.47 -0.95
CA PHE A 243 -5.87 1.00 0.00
C PHE A 243 -5.17 1.28 1.33
N HIS A 244 -5.82 2.02 2.23
CA HIS A 244 -5.26 2.41 3.53
C HIS A 244 -6.17 1.97 4.69
N ASP A 245 -5.56 1.58 5.81
CA ASP A 245 -6.28 1.15 7.01
C ASP A 245 -7.21 2.25 7.52
N TRP A 246 -6.75 3.47 7.68
CA TRP A 246 -7.53 4.58 8.18
C TRP A 246 -8.61 5.07 7.20
N VAL A 247 -8.39 4.94 5.88
CA VAL A 247 -9.40 5.27 4.88
C VAL A 247 -10.57 4.29 4.94
N ALA A 248 -10.32 3.02 5.19
CA ALA A 248 -11.37 2.02 5.37
C ALA A 248 -12.34 2.41 6.52
N ILE A 249 -11.85 3.09 7.56
CA ILE A 249 -12.67 3.59 8.67
C ILE A 249 -13.26 4.97 8.39
N ALA A 250 -12.44 5.87 7.79
CA ALA A 250 -12.85 7.24 7.48
C ALA A 250 -14.11 7.28 6.63
N SER A 251 -14.31 6.33 5.74
CA SER A 251 -15.45 6.16 4.93
C SER A 251 -16.52 5.46 5.73
N ASP A 252 -17.55 5.63 6.27
CA ASP A 252 -18.57 5.01 7.15
C ASP A 252 -18.82 3.49 6.97
N GLU A 253 -19.62 2.84 7.80
CA GLU A 253 -19.88 1.39 7.78
C GLU A 253 -20.33 0.82 6.42
N ARG A 254 -20.92 1.63 5.55
CA ARG A 254 -21.34 1.19 4.21
C ARG A 254 -20.17 0.93 3.28
N ARG A 255 -19.00 1.30 3.63
CA ARG A 255 -17.80 1.37 2.82
C ARG A 255 -17.04 0.14 2.61
N VAL A 256 -17.04 -0.67 3.56
CA VAL A 256 -16.58 -2.03 3.39
C VAL A 256 -17.45 -2.75 2.37
N GLY A 257 -18.66 -2.24 2.17
CA GLY A 257 -19.56 -2.69 1.10
C GLY A 257 -19.00 -2.47 -0.32
N TRP A 258 -18.35 -1.34 -0.61
CA TRP A 258 -17.74 -1.12 -1.93
C TRP A 258 -16.54 -2.03 -2.16
N LEU A 259 -15.69 -2.23 -1.14
CA LEU A 259 -14.52 -3.11 -1.24
C LEU A 259 -14.95 -4.57 -1.44
N ARG A 260 -15.91 -5.04 -0.64
CA ARG A 260 -16.50 -6.40 -0.79
C ARG A 260 -17.08 -6.59 -2.19
N SER A 261 -17.78 -5.60 -2.70
CA SER A 261 -18.39 -5.62 -4.04
C SER A 261 -17.34 -5.62 -5.15
N PHE A 262 -16.25 -4.87 -4.99
CA PHE A 262 -15.10 -4.87 -5.90
C PHE A 262 -14.45 -6.25 -5.99
N LEU A 263 -14.13 -6.86 -4.85
CA LEU A 263 -13.49 -8.18 -4.79
C LEU A 263 -14.38 -9.28 -5.39
N ARG A 264 -15.67 -9.27 -5.04
CA ARG A 264 -16.64 -10.20 -5.65
C ARG A 264 -16.79 -10.02 -7.16
N TYR A 265 -16.77 -8.77 -7.62
CA TYR A 265 -16.81 -8.47 -9.05
C TYR A 265 -15.58 -9.00 -9.78
N ALA A 266 -14.39 -8.81 -9.22
CA ALA A 266 -13.14 -9.34 -9.78
C ALA A 266 -13.21 -10.87 -9.95
N LEU A 267 -13.63 -11.59 -8.91
CA LEU A 267 -13.82 -13.05 -8.98
C LEU A 267 -14.86 -13.45 -10.05
N ALA A 268 -15.97 -12.72 -10.15
CA ALA A 268 -17.01 -12.98 -11.14
C ALA A 268 -16.54 -12.78 -12.59
N GLN A 269 -15.54 -11.90 -12.81
CA GLN A 269 -14.88 -11.72 -14.11
C GLN A 269 -13.75 -12.73 -14.37
N GLY A 270 -13.51 -13.69 -13.46
CA GLY A 270 -12.44 -14.69 -13.59
C GLY A 270 -11.04 -14.11 -13.34
N VAL A 271 -10.95 -12.95 -12.68
CA VAL A 271 -9.67 -12.34 -12.29
C VAL A 271 -9.19 -12.97 -10.99
N GLU A 272 -7.92 -13.37 -10.96
CA GLU A 272 -7.29 -13.88 -9.75
C GLU A 272 -7.06 -12.75 -8.75
N VAL A 273 -7.31 -13.01 -7.46
CA VAL A 273 -6.92 -12.14 -6.35
C VAL A 273 -5.90 -12.87 -5.49
N THR A 274 -4.71 -12.30 -5.32
CA THR A 274 -3.60 -12.95 -4.58
C THR A 274 -2.78 -11.93 -3.81
N THR A 275 -1.85 -12.40 -2.95
CA THR A 275 -0.90 -11.55 -2.24
C THR A 275 0.25 -11.10 -3.14
N TYR A 276 0.91 -10.00 -2.77
CA TYR A 276 2.13 -9.53 -3.44
C TYR A 276 3.25 -10.57 -3.32
N THR A 277 3.41 -11.20 -2.16
CA THR A 277 4.45 -12.20 -1.90
C THR A 277 4.22 -13.48 -2.71
N ASP A 278 2.98 -13.96 -2.82
CA ASP A 278 2.68 -15.16 -3.62
C ASP A 278 2.87 -14.89 -5.11
N TYR A 279 2.50 -13.69 -5.57
CA TYR A 279 2.78 -13.30 -6.95
C TYR A 279 4.29 -13.25 -7.21
N TRP A 280 5.07 -12.62 -6.33
CA TRP A 280 6.54 -12.60 -6.43
C TRP A 280 7.13 -14.00 -6.47
N ARG A 281 6.77 -14.88 -5.55
CA ARG A 281 7.26 -16.29 -5.51
C ARG A 281 7.01 -17.01 -6.82
N ARG A 282 5.81 -16.88 -7.37
CA ARG A 282 5.43 -17.56 -8.62
C ARG A 282 6.17 -17.04 -9.84
N THR A 283 6.49 -15.75 -9.87
CA THR A 283 7.12 -15.11 -11.03
C THR A 283 8.64 -15.20 -11.02
N THR A 284 9.26 -15.29 -9.86
CA THR A 284 10.73 -15.34 -9.72
C THR A 284 11.27 -16.71 -9.33
N GLY A 285 10.42 -17.66 -8.93
CA GLY A 285 10.82 -18.98 -8.45
C GLY A 285 11.45 -18.93 -7.06
N GLY A 286 11.15 -17.89 -6.27
CA GLY A 286 11.65 -17.66 -4.92
C GLY A 286 10.96 -18.50 -3.85
#